data_95943730762b1c54f3c6384a3e53b561
#
_entry.id   95943730762b1c54f3c6384a3e53b561
#
_cell.length_a   1.000
_cell.length_b   1.000
_cell.length_c   1.000
_cell.angle_alpha   90.00
_cell.angle_beta   90.00
_cell.angle_gamma   90.00
#
_symmetry.space_group_name_H-M   'P 1'
#
loop_
_entity.id
_entity.type
_entity.pdbx_description
1 polymer ?
#
loop_
_entity_poly.entity_id
_entity_poly.type
_entity_poly.pdbx_seq_one_letter_code
_entity_poly.pdbx_strand_id
1 'polypeptide(L)'
;MPDDILINCGDDYANAAVRSALENYLPSDVLSAFDGRLAFVSAGDAGAVRLTKSFCRDRDVIVLSERILPVKSGDEEFHPGYRYFIFVVLREIAHACKDHLSPLADDLTAAQLDTQMREADELALNWFNEHASTTLFQPPITIAEVEELSEKSRAGRDGNK
;
A
#
# COMPACT_ATOMS: atom_id res chain seq x y z
N MET A 1 2.91 -16.97 -5.77
CA MET A 1 3.64 -15.70 -5.53
C MET A 1 5.05 -15.85 -6.07
N PRO A 2 5.64 -14.86 -6.74
CA PRO A 2 7.06 -14.91 -7.09
C PRO A 2 7.88 -15.05 -5.80
N ASP A 3 8.75 -16.04 -5.75
CA ASP A 3 9.55 -16.37 -4.53
C ASP A 3 10.55 -15.27 -4.15
N ASP A 4 10.69 -14.24 -5.00
CA ASP A 4 11.72 -13.20 -4.87
C ASP A 4 11.23 -11.88 -4.25
N ILE A 5 9.93 -11.76 -3.90
CA ILE A 5 9.42 -10.57 -3.21
C ILE A 5 9.76 -10.67 -1.72
N LEU A 6 10.59 -9.75 -1.25
CA LEU A 6 10.95 -9.67 0.15
C LEU A 6 9.83 -8.98 0.96
N ILE A 7 9.29 -9.66 1.95
CA ILE A 7 8.29 -9.09 2.88
C ILE A 7 8.80 -9.27 4.30
N ASN A 8 9.11 -8.15 4.96
CA ASN A 8 9.56 -8.13 6.34
C ASN A 8 9.02 -6.87 7.06
N CYS A 9 7.77 -6.93 7.47
CA CYS A 9 7.12 -5.86 8.23
C CYS A 9 7.24 -6.05 9.76
N GLY A 10 8.11 -6.96 10.22
CA GLY A 10 8.34 -7.19 11.65
C GLY A 10 7.22 -7.93 12.40
N ASP A 11 6.10 -8.20 11.72
CA ASP A 11 4.92 -8.87 12.27
C ASP A 11 4.35 -9.86 11.26
N ASP A 12 4.07 -11.09 11.69
CA ASP A 12 3.61 -12.17 10.79
C ASP A 12 2.24 -11.89 10.20
N TYR A 13 1.36 -11.21 10.95
CA TYR A 13 0.04 -10.86 10.47
C TYR A 13 0.10 -9.76 9.41
N ALA A 14 0.94 -8.73 9.61
CA ALA A 14 1.20 -7.70 8.61
C ALA A 14 1.85 -8.30 7.34
N ASN A 15 2.80 -9.22 7.50
CA ASN A 15 3.39 -9.94 6.37
C ASN A 15 2.34 -10.73 5.58
N ALA A 16 1.43 -11.42 6.28
CA ALA A 16 0.32 -12.14 5.64
C ALA A 16 -0.65 -11.19 4.91
N ALA A 17 -0.93 -10.02 5.49
CA ALA A 17 -1.77 -9.01 4.85
C ALA A 17 -1.14 -8.43 3.58
N VAL A 18 0.18 -8.17 3.57
CA VAL A 18 0.90 -7.78 2.33
C VAL A 18 0.81 -8.88 1.28
N ARG A 19 1.02 -10.14 1.66
CA ARG A 19 0.86 -11.27 0.73
C ARG A 19 -0.54 -11.35 0.17
N SER A 20 -1.55 -11.18 1.02
CA SER A 20 -2.96 -11.15 0.59
C SER A 20 -3.22 -10.04 -0.43
N ALA A 21 -2.66 -8.83 -0.22
CA ALA A 21 -2.76 -7.75 -1.19
C ALA A 21 -2.17 -8.13 -2.54
N LEU A 22 -0.99 -8.75 -2.54
CA LEU A 22 -0.31 -9.16 -3.77
C LEU A 22 -1.03 -10.29 -4.52
N GLU A 23 -1.51 -11.29 -3.79
CA GLU A 23 -2.07 -12.51 -4.40
C GLU A 23 -3.53 -12.38 -4.79
N ASN A 24 -4.31 -11.62 -4.03
CA ASN A 24 -5.76 -11.56 -4.20
C ASN A 24 -6.24 -10.30 -4.94
N TYR A 25 -5.53 -9.17 -4.79
CA TYR A 25 -5.99 -7.89 -5.33
C TYR A 25 -5.28 -7.46 -6.60
N LEU A 26 -4.05 -7.93 -6.84
CA LEU A 26 -3.33 -7.55 -8.06
C LEU A 26 -3.64 -8.48 -9.22
N PRO A 27 -3.79 -7.93 -10.43
CA PRO A 27 -3.74 -8.72 -11.65
C PRO A 27 -2.42 -9.50 -11.76
N SER A 28 -2.48 -10.74 -12.24
CA SER A 28 -1.32 -11.63 -12.28
C SER A 28 -0.19 -11.12 -13.20
N ASP A 29 -0.52 -10.39 -14.24
CA ASP A 29 0.43 -9.75 -15.15
C ASP A 29 1.16 -8.59 -14.48
N VAL A 30 0.48 -7.81 -13.64
CA VAL A 30 1.08 -6.75 -12.82
C VAL A 30 2.10 -7.34 -11.86
N LEU A 31 1.71 -8.38 -11.12
CA LEU A 31 2.60 -9.03 -10.15
C LEU A 31 3.83 -9.62 -10.84
N SER A 32 3.63 -10.28 -11.99
CA SER A 32 4.72 -10.88 -12.78
C SER A 32 5.69 -9.84 -13.36
N ALA A 33 5.22 -8.63 -13.66
CA ALA A 33 6.06 -7.57 -14.21
C ALA A 33 7.12 -7.05 -13.22
N PHE A 34 6.94 -7.27 -11.93
CA PHE A 34 7.93 -6.87 -10.92
C PHE A 34 9.10 -7.83 -10.77
N ASP A 35 8.92 -9.13 -11.07
CA ASP A 35 9.99 -10.13 -11.10
C ASP A 35 11.03 -9.96 -9.96
N GLY A 36 10.58 -10.05 -8.71
CA GLY A 36 11.42 -9.91 -7.51
C GLY A 36 11.93 -8.51 -7.19
N ARG A 37 11.50 -7.48 -7.92
CA ARG A 37 11.94 -6.09 -7.68
C ARG A 37 11.27 -5.40 -6.49
N LEU A 38 10.19 -5.98 -5.93
CA LEU A 38 9.51 -5.40 -4.78
C LEU A 38 10.11 -5.90 -3.46
N ALA A 39 10.22 -4.99 -2.52
CA ALA A 39 10.49 -5.30 -1.12
C ALA A 39 9.57 -4.46 -0.21
N PHE A 40 9.04 -5.09 0.82
CA PHE A 40 8.20 -4.45 1.83
C PHE A 40 8.87 -4.54 3.18
N VAL A 41 9.00 -3.40 3.85
CA VAL A 41 9.52 -3.30 5.21
C VAL A 41 8.65 -2.35 6.03
N SER A 42 8.63 -2.50 7.34
CA SER A 42 8.01 -1.51 8.23
C SER A 42 9.05 -0.66 8.93
N ALA A 43 8.82 0.63 9.03
CA ALA A 43 9.64 1.54 9.80
C ALA A 43 8.91 2.86 10.09
N GLY A 44 9.14 3.39 11.30
CA GLY A 44 8.78 4.75 11.67
C GLY A 44 7.29 5.08 11.63
N ASP A 45 7.02 6.38 11.60
CA ASP A 45 5.68 6.95 11.81
C ASP A 45 5.11 7.71 10.60
N ALA A 46 5.84 7.78 9.50
CA ALA A 46 5.58 8.76 8.43
C ALA A 46 4.52 8.35 7.39
N GLY A 47 3.79 7.27 7.60
CA GLY A 47 2.89 6.70 6.60
C GLY A 47 3.62 5.71 5.69
N ALA A 48 3.11 5.47 4.47
CA ALA A 48 3.79 4.65 3.48
C ALA A 48 4.61 5.50 2.53
N VAL A 49 5.76 5.01 2.11
CA VAL A 49 6.61 5.68 1.13
C VAL A 49 7.40 4.65 0.33
N ARG A 50 7.59 4.92 -0.94
CA ARG A 50 8.40 4.10 -1.84
C ARG A 50 9.77 4.73 -2.07
N LEU A 51 10.81 3.92 -1.94
CA LEU A 51 12.14 4.21 -2.43
C LEU A 51 12.31 3.53 -3.79
N THR A 52 12.62 4.31 -4.81
CA THR A 52 12.67 3.83 -6.18
C THR A 52 13.85 2.88 -6.44
N LYS A 53 13.72 2.07 -7.48
CA LYS A 53 14.80 1.18 -7.96
C LYS A 53 16.12 1.90 -8.26
N SER A 54 16.06 3.16 -8.68
CA SER A 54 17.25 3.97 -8.92
C SER A 54 18.02 4.29 -7.63
N PHE A 55 17.31 4.39 -6.52
CA PHE A 55 17.89 4.60 -5.19
C PHE A 55 18.32 3.28 -4.53
N CYS A 56 17.55 2.20 -4.73
CA CYS A 56 17.71 0.92 -4.05
C CYS A 56 18.29 -0.20 -4.94
N ARG A 57 19.07 0.11 -5.95
CA ARG A 57 19.74 -0.88 -6.82
C ARG A 57 18.78 -1.93 -7.38
N ASP A 58 17.97 -1.52 -8.33
CA ASP A 58 17.02 -2.37 -9.07
C ASP A 58 15.82 -2.90 -8.27
N ARG A 59 15.62 -2.46 -7.03
CA ARG A 59 14.44 -2.78 -6.22
C ARG A 59 13.64 -1.54 -5.88
N ASP A 60 12.32 -1.68 -5.93
CA ASP A 60 11.40 -0.75 -5.30
C ASP A 60 11.18 -1.21 -3.86
N VAL A 61 11.61 -0.41 -2.89
CA VAL A 61 11.43 -0.69 -1.47
C VAL A 61 10.25 0.12 -0.95
N ILE A 62 9.19 -0.55 -0.54
CA ILE A 62 8.01 0.05 0.07
C ILE A 62 8.18 0.00 1.58
N VAL A 63 8.29 1.18 2.17
CA VAL A 63 8.39 1.35 3.63
C VAL A 63 7.00 1.68 4.16
N LEU A 64 6.43 0.79 4.95
CA LEU A 64 5.12 0.95 5.58
C LEU A 64 5.31 1.49 7.00
N SER A 65 4.50 2.46 7.40
CA SER A 65 4.50 2.93 8.79
C SER A 65 4.00 1.84 9.72
N GLU A 66 4.66 1.68 10.87
CA GLU A 66 4.20 0.77 11.92
C GLU A 66 2.79 1.07 12.41
N ARG A 67 2.34 2.34 12.28
CA ARG A 67 1.00 2.78 12.70
C ARG A 67 -0.14 2.34 11.81
N ILE A 68 0.15 2.02 10.55
CA ILE A 68 -0.88 1.53 9.63
C ILE A 68 -0.93 0.01 9.56
N LEU A 69 0.01 -0.68 10.21
CA LEU A 69 0.00 -2.14 10.22
C LEU A 69 -1.33 -2.66 10.80
N PRO A 70 -1.92 -3.66 10.17
CA PRO A 70 -3.22 -4.16 10.59
C PRO A 70 -3.11 -4.92 11.91
N VAL A 71 -4.13 -4.78 12.73
CA VAL A 71 -4.30 -5.57 13.95
C VAL A 71 -5.31 -6.66 13.68
N LYS A 72 -5.00 -7.89 14.09
CA LYS A 72 -5.90 -9.03 13.92
C LYS A 72 -7.21 -8.80 14.66
N SER A 73 -8.33 -8.80 13.95
CA SER A 73 -9.66 -8.50 14.49
C SER A 73 -10.66 -9.67 14.35
N GLY A 74 -10.41 -10.59 13.42
CA GLY A 74 -11.33 -11.68 13.10
C GLY A 74 -12.36 -11.35 12.01
N ASP A 75 -12.52 -10.06 11.68
CA ASP A 75 -13.43 -9.58 10.62
C ASP A 75 -12.66 -8.68 9.64
N GLU A 76 -11.52 -9.16 9.15
CA GLU A 76 -10.53 -8.39 8.40
C GLU A 76 -11.12 -7.68 7.18
N GLU A 77 -11.99 -8.37 6.41
CA GLU A 77 -12.57 -7.84 5.17
C GLU A 77 -13.46 -6.61 5.41
N PHE A 78 -13.99 -6.47 6.63
CA PHE A 78 -14.84 -5.34 7.04
C PHE A 78 -14.12 -4.37 7.97
N HIS A 79 -12.97 -4.76 8.51
CA HIS A 79 -12.26 -3.91 9.47
C HIS A 79 -11.62 -2.72 8.76
N PRO A 80 -12.01 -1.46 9.12
CA PRO A 80 -11.53 -0.28 8.42
C PRO A 80 -10.01 -0.17 8.33
N GLY A 81 -9.31 -0.49 9.40
CA GLY A 81 -7.84 -0.47 9.44
C GLY A 81 -7.18 -1.47 8.49
N TYR A 82 -7.74 -2.69 8.38
CA TYR A 82 -7.26 -3.70 7.43
C TYR A 82 -7.50 -3.26 5.99
N ARG A 83 -8.69 -2.79 5.67
CA ARG A 83 -9.06 -2.29 4.34
C ARG A 83 -8.16 -1.13 3.92
N TYR A 84 -7.93 -0.19 4.83
CA TYR A 84 -7.03 0.93 4.60
C TYR A 84 -5.59 0.45 4.36
N PHE A 85 -5.11 -0.49 5.14
CA PHE A 85 -3.77 -1.07 4.96
C PHE A 85 -3.61 -1.71 3.57
N ILE A 86 -4.56 -2.56 3.16
CA ILE A 86 -4.57 -3.16 1.83
C ILE A 86 -4.53 -2.08 0.74
N PHE A 87 -5.40 -1.06 0.86
CA PHE A 87 -5.41 0.05 -0.09
C PHE A 87 -4.05 0.76 -0.18
N VAL A 88 -3.42 1.05 0.97
CA VAL A 88 -2.10 1.70 1.00
C VAL A 88 -1.04 0.82 0.32
N VAL A 89 -1.03 -0.48 0.58
CA VAL A 89 -0.12 -1.41 -0.12
C VAL A 89 -0.32 -1.36 -1.63
N LEU A 90 -1.57 -1.42 -2.10
CA LEU A 90 -1.89 -1.34 -3.52
C LEU A 90 -1.48 0.01 -4.14
N ARG A 91 -1.67 1.12 -3.42
CA ARG A 91 -1.26 2.45 -3.86
C ARG A 91 0.26 2.54 -4.05
N GLU A 92 1.05 2.03 -3.12
CA GLU A 92 2.51 2.04 -3.25
C GLU A 92 2.99 1.16 -4.42
N ILE A 93 2.30 0.04 -4.69
CA ILE A 93 2.54 -0.77 -5.87
C ILE A 93 2.16 -0.02 -7.15
N ALA A 94 1.05 0.72 -7.13
CA ALA A 94 0.63 1.56 -8.25
C ALA A 94 1.67 2.65 -8.58
N HIS A 95 2.28 3.28 -7.56
CA HIS A 95 3.42 4.17 -7.75
C HIS A 95 4.58 3.46 -8.45
N ALA A 96 4.89 2.23 -8.09
CA ALA A 96 5.95 1.45 -8.72
C ALA A 96 5.62 1.08 -10.17
N CYS A 97 4.36 0.71 -10.47
CA CYS A 97 3.89 0.42 -11.84
C CYS A 97 4.02 1.61 -12.78
N LYS A 98 3.79 2.82 -12.26
CA LYS A 98 3.84 4.07 -13.01
C LYS A 98 5.23 4.69 -13.07
N ASP A 99 6.24 4.06 -12.48
CA ASP A 99 7.59 4.62 -12.33
C ASP A 99 7.58 6.04 -11.72
N HIS A 100 6.66 6.30 -10.78
CA HIS A 100 6.56 7.58 -10.10
C HIS A 100 7.84 7.90 -9.33
N LEU A 101 8.18 9.19 -9.25
CA LEU A 101 9.32 9.66 -8.46
C LEU A 101 9.02 9.52 -6.95
N SER A 102 10.06 9.30 -6.17
CA SER A 102 9.92 9.17 -4.72
C SER A 102 10.05 10.55 -4.04
N PRO A 103 9.10 10.96 -3.19
CA PRO A 103 9.19 12.21 -2.47
C PRO A 103 10.38 12.29 -1.48
N LEU A 104 10.99 11.15 -1.15
CA LEU A 104 12.19 11.11 -0.29
C LEU A 104 13.51 11.21 -1.06
N ALA A 105 13.51 10.80 -2.33
CA ALA A 105 14.74 10.66 -3.11
C ALA A 105 14.83 11.65 -4.28
N ASP A 106 13.71 12.26 -4.66
CA ASP A 106 13.59 13.09 -5.85
C ASP A 106 13.00 14.45 -5.50
N ASP A 107 13.44 15.50 -6.22
CA ASP A 107 12.85 16.84 -6.11
C ASP A 107 11.52 16.88 -6.87
N LEU A 108 10.41 16.85 -6.13
CA LEU A 108 9.07 16.91 -6.68
C LEU A 108 8.42 18.27 -6.40
N THR A 109 7.81 18.84 -7.42
CA THR A 109 6.88 19.95 -7.23
C THR A 109 5.56 19.45 -6.61
N ALA A 110 4.84 20.33 -5.91
CA ALA A 110 3.53 19.98 -5.36
C ALA A 110 2.57 19.47 -6.43
N ALA A 111 2.55 20.06 -7.62
CA ALA A 111 1.71 19.62 -8.73
C ALA A 111 2.07 18.23 -9.26
N GLN A 112 3.36 17.89 -9.30
CA GLN A 112 3.80 16.53 -9.67
C GLN A 112 3.38 15.52 -8.60
N LEU A 113 3.56 15.85 -7.33
CA LEU A 113 3.14 14.99 -6.22
C LEU A 113 1.63 14.72 -6.26
N ASP A 114 0.81 15.77 -6.42
CA ASP A 114 -0.65 15.63 -6.51
C ASP A 114 -1.07 14.78 -7.72
N THR A 115 -0.40 14.93 -8.85
CA THR A 115 -0.68 14.13 -10.04
C THR A 115 -0.35 12.66 -9.80
N GLN A 116 0.84 12.36 -9.27
CA GLN A 116 1.27 11.00 -8.98
C GLN A 116 0.37 10.33 -7.93
N MET A 117 -0.02 11.07 -6.90
CA MET A 117 -0.94 10.56 -5.87
C MET A 117 -2.29 10.18 -6.47
N ARG A 118 -2.90 11.06 -7.28
CA ARG A 118 -4.18 10.77 -7.93
C ARG A 118 -4.11 9.55 -8.84
N GLU A 119 -3.08 9.45 -9.68
CA GLU A 119 -2.90 8.31 -10.58
C GLU A 119 -2.72 6.98 -9.83
N ALA A 120 -1.99 7.00 -8.72
CA ALA A 120 -1.81 5.84 -7.88
C ALA A 120 -3.09 5.45 -7.15
N ASP A 121 -3.84 6.42 -6.62
CA ASP A 121 -5.12 6.21 -5.95
C ASP A 121 -6.17 5.61 -6.90
N GLU A 122 -6.28 6.14 -8.12
CA GLU A 122 -7.19 5.61 -9.14
C GLU A 122 -6.87 4.14 -9.46
N LEU A 123 -5.60 3.80 -9.64
CA LEU A 123 -5.20 2.44 -9.94
C LEU A 123 -5.42 1.48 -8.76
N ALA A 124 -5.09 1.91 -7.55
CA ALA A 124 -5.31 1.14 -6.33
C ALA A 124 -6.82 0.89 -6.07
N LEU A 125 -7.66 1.91 -6.29
CA LEU A 125 -9.12 1.78 -6.21
C LEU A 125 -9.66 0.75 -7.20
N ASN A 126 -9.17 0.79 -8.44
CA ASN A 126 -9.59 -0.16 -9.47
C ASN A 126 -9.26 -1.59 -9.05
N TRP A 127 -8.04 -1.87 -8.63
CA TRP A 127 -7.65 -3.21 -8.18
C TRP A 127 -8.44 -3.68 -6.95
N PHE A 128 -8.58 -2.80 -5.94
CA PHE A 128 -9.33 -3.12 -4.72
C PHE A 128 -10.78 -3.47 -5.05
N ASN A 129 -11.44 -2.64 -5.86
CA ASN A 129 -12.86 -2.78 -6.16
C ASN A 129 -13.14 -3.91 -7.17
N GLU A 130 -12.20 -4.22 -8.06
CA GLU A 130 -12.28 -5.40 -8.90
C GLU A 130 -12.30 -6.67 -8.05
N HIS A 131 -11.37 -6.80 -7.10
CA HIS A 131 -11.38 -7.92 -6.16
C HIS A 131 -12.67 -7.94 -5.31
N ALA A 132 -13.08 -6.81 -4.75
CA ALA A 132 -14.30 -6.71 -3.95
C ALA A 132 -15.55 -7.16 -4.74
N SER A 133 -15.60 -6.92 -6.05
CA SER A 133 -16.71 -7.35 -6.92
C SER A 133 -16.79 -8.87 -7.10
N THR A 134 -15.69 -9.58 -6.91
CA THR A 134 -15.61 -11.04 -7.03
C THR A 134 -15.89 -11.77 -5.71
N THR A 135 -15.85 -11.06 -4.60
CA THR A 135 -16.11 -11.59 -3.25
C THR A 135 -17.51 -11.19 -2.78
N LEU A 136 -18.29 -12.18 -2.34
CA LEU A 136 -19.70 -11.98 -1.94
C LEU A 136 -19.91 -11.04 -0.74
N PHE A 137 -18.84 -10.73 0.00
CA PHE A 137 -18.97 -10.06 1.30
C PHE A 137 -18.11 -8.81 1.46
N GLN A 138 -17.19 -8.53 0.55
CA GLN A 138 -16.33 -7.37 0.69
C GLN A 138 -16.95 -6.13 0.01
N PRO A 139 -17.28 -5.06 0.76
CA PRO A 139 -17.75 -3.83 0.15
C PRO A 139 -16.62 -3.14 -0.63
N PRO A 140 -16.94 -2.43 -1.74
CA PRO A 140 -15.96 -1.59 -2.42
C PRO A 140 -15.43 -0.50 -1.49
N ILE A 141 -14.23 0.00 -1.76
CA ILE A 141 -13.64 1.14 -1.07
C ILE A 141 -13.81 2.41 -1.92
N THR A 142 -13.99 3.55 -1.27
CA THR A 142 -14.10 4.85 -1.94
C THR A 142 -12.97 5.79 -1.51
N ILE A 143 -12.69 6.80 -2.33
CA ILE A 143 -11.69 7.81 -1.97
C ILE A 143 -12.06 8.55 -0.68
N ALA A 144 -13.34 8.85 -0.48
CA ALA A 144 -13.83 9.48 0.75
C ALA A 144 -13.58 8.62 1.99
N GLU A 145 -13.76 7.29 1.89
CA GLU A 145 -13.42 6.36 2.97
C GLU A 145 -11.90 6.35 3.24
N VAL A 146 -11.09 6.34 2.18
CA VAL A 146 -9.62 6.38 2.30
C VAL A 146 -9.16 7.67 2.99
N GLU A 147 -9.72 8.82 2.62
CA GLU A 147 -9.42 10.11 3.24
C GLU A 147 -9.79 10.12 4.73
N GLU A 148 -10.99 9.66 5.07
CA GLU A 148 -11.46 9.56 6.46
C GLU A 148 -10.54 8.65 7.30
N LEU A 149 -10.15 7.49 6.76
CA LEU A 149 -9.27 6.55 7.45
C LEU A 149 -7.84 7.09 7.59
N SER A 150 -7.36 7.83 6.58
CA SER A 150 -6.08 8.54 6.64
C SER A 150 -6.06 9.60 7.74
N GLU A 151 -7.13 10.38 7.86
CA GLU A 151 -7.27 11.38 8.91
C GLU A 151 -7.32 10.74 10.30
N LYS A 152 -8.08 9.67 10.47
CA LYS A 152 -8.13 8.91 11.73
C LYS A 152 -6.76 8.34 12.12
N SER A 153 -6.03 7.81 11.15
CA SER A 153 -4.66 7.33 11.36
C SER A 153 -3.71 8.45 11.80
N ARG A 154 -3.91 9.68 11.32
CA ARG A 154 -3.14 10.88 11.73
C ARG A 154 -3.58 11.41 13.09
N ALA A 155 -4.87 11.50 13.35
CA ALA A 155 -5.42 12.03 14.61
C ALA A 155 -5.06 11.18 15.83
N GLY A 156 -4.89 9.87 15.67
CA GLY A 156 -4.33 9.00 16.72
C GLY A 156 -2.89 9.38 17.16
N ARG A 157 -2.24 10.29 16.41
CA ARG A 157 -0.92 10.84 16.77
C ARG A 157 -0.97 11.84 17.92
N ASP A 158 -2.01 12.67 17.98
CA ASP A 158 -2.06 13.84 18.88
C ASP A 158 -2.63 13.51 20.26
N GLY A 159 -3.27 12.36 20.41
CA GLY A 159 -3.89 11.92 21.67
C GLY A 159 -2.97 11.19 22.66
N ASN A 160 -1.72 10.90 22.29
CA ASN A 160 -0.77 10.12 23.09
C ASN A 160 0.53 10.90 23.44
N LYS A 161 0.42 12.22 23.55
CA LYS A 161 1.50 13.08 24.09
C LYS A 161 1.21 13.49 25.52
#